data_ce4642780e4d8acd234a368d76dfed49
#
_entry.id   ce4642780e4d8acd234a368d76dfed49
#
_cell.length_a   1.000
_cell.length_b   1.000
_cell.length_c   1.000
_cell.angle_alpha   90.00
_cell.angle_beta   90.00
_cell.angle_gamma   90.00
#
_symmetry.space_group_name_H-M   'P 1'
#
loop_
_entity.id
_entity.type
_entity.pdbx_description
1 polymer ?
#
loop_
_entity_poly.entity_id
_entity_poly.type
_entity_poly.pdbx_seq_one_letter_code
_entity_poly.pdbx_strand_id
1 'polypeptide(L)'
;MKALSARFASAATVLTLAALTALTAVLALTVRDGDRLGDDPVGLFWWYAASWALFAAAVAAVRRFPGRRVVWLVVAGGVAVAVTGLLGPPRTSTDSYRYAWDGRVQAAGISPYDHTPRDPALTRLRDPWLFPTGAVCRTPGLAPIARAGAASPCTRINRPGVHTVYPPVAEAYFLAVDRLSPVGARHKPLQIGAALISLGVTGALLLVLRRRDDDLRKAAYWAWCPAVPLEAVNNAHIDVLGVLFAVAGLGAVASRGPARRAVGGVLIGAAVATKLMPAVVLPGALSGVRRFRDAAAVLLPAAALVVLSYLPYVFLSRGSVFGYLGGYVEEEGYDASSAGSRYALLRLLLPDSWALPVLVLAVAGVTLYVMRSGDPRRPWSGALLVTGWSFVLLTPGYSWYALLLVALVALDGRWEWLGVALAGAAVYVLGPAFGFQQALTNLAYGSAAVLVLVMAGIRRRPAPAGKWGDPVPRLASAEPAAEERQPEELSGTVRDSEVGS
;
A
#
# COMPACT_ATOMS: atom_id res chain seq x y z
N MET A 1 -24.12 -10.16 -33.74
CA MET A 1 -23.39 -9.37 -32.73
C MET A 1 -23.61 -9.87 -31.30
N LYS A 2 -24.83 -10.05 -30.77
CA LYS A 2 -25.09 -10.51 -29.39
C LYS A 2 -24.45 -11.88 -29.04
N ALA A 3 -24.47 -12.87 -29.96
CA ALA A 3 -23.87 -14.19 -29.72
C ALA A 3 -22.32 -14.13 -29.65
N LEU A 4 -21.70 -13.27 -30.47
CA LEU A 4 -20.25 -13.08 -30.47
C LEU A 4 -19.78 -12.40 -29.17
N SER A 5 -20.49 -11.35 -28.68
CA SER A 5 -20.21 -10.68 -27.43
C SER A 5 -20.38 -11.60 -26.20
N ALA A 6 -21.37 -12.51 -26.22
CA ALA A 6 -21.57 -13.51 -25.18
C ALA A 6 -20.43 -14.54 -25.15
N ARG A 7 -19.92 -14.99 -26.27
CA ARG A 7 -18.77 -15.90 -26.35
C ARG A 7 -17.48 -15.25 -25.86
N PHE A 8 -17.20 -14.00 -26.19
CA PHE A 8 -16.04 -13.26 -25.68
C PHE A 8 -16.12 -13.02 -24.16
N ALA A 9 -17.30 -12.71 -23.62
CA ALA A 9 -17.51 -12.58 -22.18
C ALA A 9 -17.31 -13.92 -21.45
N SER A 10 -17.73 -15.05 -22.05
CA SER A 10 -17.50 -16.39 -21.53
C SER A 10 -16.00 -16.75 -21.50
N ALA A 11 -15.27 -16.50 -22.60
CA ALA A 11 -13.83 -16.74 -22.66
C ALA A 11 -13.04 -15.91 -21.66
N ALA A 12 -13.36 -14.61 -21.51
CA ALA A 12 -12.73 -13.75 -20.53
C ALA A 12 -12.96 -14.24 -19.08
N THR A 13 -14.16 -14.75 -18.80
CA THR A 13 -14.51 -15.34 -17.50
C THR A 13 -13.65 -16.56 -17.23
N VAL A 14 -13.57 -17.50 -18.17
CA VAL A 14 -12.77 -18.72 -18.04
C VAL A 14 -11.30 -18.40 -17.83
N LEU A 15 -10.74 -17.50 -18.64
CA LEU A 15 -9.35 -17.07 -18.53
C LEU A 15 -9.06 -16.41 -17.19
N THR A 16 -9.96 -15.53 -16.69
CA THR A 16 -9.77 -14.88 -15.40
C THR A 16 -9.78 -15.90 -14.25
N LEU A 17 -10.74 -16.82 -14.25
CA LEU A 17 -10.84 -17.87 -13.24
C LEU A 17 -9.63 -18.83 -13.29
N ALA A 18 -9.21 -19.24 -14.48
CA ALA A 18 -8.05 -20.11 -14.65
C ALA A 18 -6.76 -19.44 -14.16
N ALA A 19 -6.54 -18.15 -14.54
CA ALA A 19 -5.39 -17.38 -14.07
C ALA A 19 -5.39 -17.17 -12.56
N LEU A 20 -6.55 -16.89 -11.95
CA LEU A 20 -6.69 -16.76 -10.50
C LEU A 20 -6.44 -18.08 -9.78
N THR A 21 -6.96 -19.20 -10.29
CA THR A 21 -6.74 -20.51 -9.71
C THR A 21 -5.25 -20.87 -9.76
N ALA A 22 -4.61 -20.68 -10.92
CA ALA A 22 -3.18 -20.90 -11.08
C ALA A 22 -2.35 -19.99 -10.17
N LEU A 23 -2.70 -18.69 -10.09
CA LEU A 23 -2.06 -17.74 -9.19
C LEU A 23 -2.17 -18.20 -7.73
N THR A 24 -3.36 -18.58 -7.28
CA THR A 24 -3.61 -19.04 -5.91
C THR A 24 -2.80 -20.29 -5.60
N ALA A 25 -2.73 -21.24 -6.55
CA ALA A 25 -1.93 -22.46 -6.39
C ALA A 25 -0.43 -22.15 -6.30
N VAL A 26 0.11 -21.31 -7.18
CA VAL A 26 1.52 -20.92 -7.15
C VAL A 26 1.86 -20.17 -5.86
N LEU A 27 1.01 -19.24 -5.41
CA LEU A 27 1.20 -18.54 -4.14
C LEU A 27 1.15 -19.49 -2.94
N ALA A 28 0.25 -20.47 -2.94
CA ALA A 28 0.18 -21.48 -1.89
C ALA A 28 1.48 -22.29 -1.81
N LEU A 29 2.04 -22.69 -2.95
CA LEU A 29 3.34 -23.38 -3.03
C LEU A 29 4.47 -22.45 -2.58
N THR A 30 4.48 -21.19 -3.02
CA THR A 30 5.48 -20.20 -2.61
C THR A 30 5.52 -20.03 -1.08
N VAL A 31 4.35 -19.91 -0.43
CA VAL A 31 4.28 -19.74 1.03
C VAL A 31 4.62 -21.05 1.75
N ARG A 32 4.25 -22.20 1.19
CA ARG A 32 4.50 -23.50 1.81
C ARG A 32 5.97 -23.91 1.74
N ASP A 33 6.59 -23.76 0.57
CA ASP A 33 7.89 -24.34 0.26
C ASP A 33 9.00 -23.28 0.08
N GLY A 34 8.64 -21.99 -0.14
CA GLY A 34 9.60 -20.90 -0.30
C GLY A 34 10.18 -20.43 1.03
N ASP A 35 11.49 -20.25 1.08
CA ASP A 35 12.21 -19.66 2.22
C ASP A 35 13.35 -18.78 1.72
N ARG A 36 13.31 -17.47 2.05
CA ARG A 36 14.40 -16.53 1.70
C ARG A 36 15.67 -16.77 2.52
N LEU A 37 15.52 -17.33 3.72
CA LEU A 37 16.63 -17.66 4.60
C LEU A 37 17.20 -19.05 4.29
N GLY A 38 16.58 -19.80 3.37
CA GLY A 38 17.01 -21.08 2.87
C GLY A 38 18.10 -20.99 1.80
N ASP A 39 18.50 -22.14 1.28
CA ASP A 39 19.64 -22.27 0.38
C ASP A 39 19.33 -21.98 -1.11
N ASP A 40 18.03 -21.73 -1.48
CA ASP A 40 17.62 -21.53 -2.87
C ASP A 40 16.84 -20.21 -3.10
N PRO A 41 17.50 -19.05 -3.06
CA PRO A 41 16.86 -17.78 -3.37
C PRO A 41 16.49 -17.65 -4.86
N VAL A 42 17.17 -18.36 -5.77
CA VAL A 42 16.86 -18.34 -7.20
C VAL A 42 15.56 -19.10 -7.48
N GLY A 43 15.36 -20.27 -6.85
CA GLY A 43 14.10 -21.00 -6.91
C GLY A 43 12.93 -20.16 -6.38
N LEU A 44 13.12 -19.48 -5.25
CA LEU A 44 12.12 -18.57 -4.70
C LEU A 44 11.79 -17.42 -5.68
N PHE A 45 12.79 -16.87 -6.36
CA PHE A 45 12.57 -15.82 -7.36
C PHE A 45 11.69 -16.31 -8.53
N TRP A 46 11.87 -17.54 -9.02
CA TRP A 46 11.02 -18.08 -10.07
C TRP A 46 9.57 -18.26 -9.63
N TRP A 47 9.32 -18.63 -8.37
CA TRP A 47 7.96 -18.64 -7.81
C TRP A 47 7.34 -17.23 -7.78
N TYR A 48 8.13 -16.22 -7.41
CA TYR A 48 7.70 -14.82 -7.47
C TYR A 48 7.40 -14.40 -8.91
N ALA A 49 8.30 -14.66 -9.85
CA ALA A 49 8.12 -14.32 -11.26
C ALA A 49 6.86 -14.95 -11.86
N ALA A 50 6.62 -16.25 -11.59
CA ALA A 50 5.41 -16.95 -12.01
C ALA A 50 4.14 -16.32 -11.40
N SER A 51 4.17 -15.98 -10.10
CA SER A 51 3.05 -15.32 -9.42
C SER A 51 2.74 -13.95 -10.06
N TRP A 52 3.74 -13.14 -10.34
CA TRP A 52 3.56 -11.83 -11.00
C TRP A 52 3.07 -11.96 -12.45
N ALA A 53 3.54 -12.96 -13.20
CA ALA A 53 3.06 -13.22 -14.55
C ALA A 53 1.57 -13.65 -14.56
N LEU A 54 1.18 -14.56 -13.67
CA LEU A 54 -0.21 -15.01 -13.51
C LEU A 54 -1.12 -13.87 -13.03
N PHE A 55 -0.65 -13.04 -12.11
CA PHE A 55 -1.33 -11.82 -11.69
C PHE A 55 -1.57 -10.87 -12.86
N ALA A 56 -0.54 -10.59 -13.67
CA ALA A 56 -0.69 -9.75 -14.86
C ALA A 56 -1.70 -10.33 -15.84
N ALA A 57 -1.70 -11.65 -16.06
CA ALA A 57 -2.68 -12.34 -16.89
C ALA A 57 -4.10 -12.22 -16.33
N ALA A 58 -4.29 -12.43 -15.02
CA ALA A 58 -5.59 -12.30 -14.36
C ALA A 58 -6.15 -10.88 -14.46
N VAL A 59 -5.32 -9.86 -14.20
CA VAL A 59 -5.71 -8.45 -14.33
C VAL A 59 -5.99 -8.05 -15.77
N ALA A 60 -5.24 -8.56 -16.75
CA ALA A 60 -5.52 -8.33 -18.17
C ALA A 60 -6.86 -8.96 -18.59
N ALA A 61 -7.14 -10.17 -18.12
CA ALA A 61 -8.38 -10.90 -18.45
C ALA A 61 -9.61 -10.22 -17.80
N VAL A 62 -9.53 -9.74 -16.56
CA VAL A 62 -10.66 -9.13 -15.83
C VAL A 62 -11.14 -7.83 -16.50
N ARG A 63 -10.31 -7.15 -17.28
CA ARG A 63 -10.72 -5.94 -18.01
C ARG A 63 -11.90 -6.20 -18.97
N ARG A 64 -12.06 -7.45 -19.44
CA ARG A 64 -13.15 -7.88 -20.33
C ARG A 64 -14.27 -8.61 -19.57
N PHE A 65 -14.15 -8.73 -18.25
CA PHE A 65 -15.16 -9.40 -17.43
C PHE A 65 -16.42 -8.53 -17.26
N PRO A 66 -17.66 -9.11 -17.22
CA PRO A 66 -18.92 -8.37 -17.07
C PRO A 66 -18.98 -7.57 -15.77
N GLY A 67 -19.28 -6.26 -15.86
CA GLY A 67 -19.24 -5.32 -14.72
C GLY A 67 -20.13 -5.69 -13.54
N ARG A 68 -21.29 -6.32 -13.77
CA ARG A 68 -22.26 -6.67 -12.72
C ARG A 68 -21.72 -7.66 -11.67
N ARG A 69 -20.75 -8.51 -12.02
CA ARG A 69 -20.19 -9.55 -11.15
C ARG A 69 -18.75 -9.26 -10.72
N VAL A 70 -18.18 -8.16 -11.18
CA VAL A 70 -16.75 -7.86 -10.94
C VAL A 70 -16.42 -7.70 -9.46
N VAL A 71 -17.31 -7.10 -8.68
CA VAL A 71 -17.10 -6.91 -7.22
C VAL A 71 -16.95 -8.26 -6.52
N TRP A 72 -17.86 -9.19 -6.80
CA TRP A 72 -17.80 -10.53 -6.22
C TRP A 72 -16.53 -11.28 -6.62
N LEU A 73 -16.12 -11.15 -7.88
CA LEU A 73 -14.90 -11.78 -8.35
C LEU A 73 -13.64 -11.18 -7.69
N VAL A 74 -13.59 -9.85 -7.58
CA VAL A 74 -12.47 -9.15 -6.92
C VAL A 74 -12.38 -9.55 -5.44
N VAL A 75 -13.51 -9.58 -4.73
CA VAL A 75 -13.56 -9.96 -3.31
C VAL A 75 -13.24 -11.44 -3.13
N ALA A 76 -13.90 -12.33 -3.85
CA ALA A 76 -13.67 -13.78 -3.72
C ALA A 76 -12.23 -14.17 -4.10
N GLY A 77 -11.72 -13.63 -5.23
CA GLY A 77 -10.33 -13.80 -5.62
C GLY A 77 -9.36 -13.22 -4.60
N GLY A 78 -9.67 -12.05 -4.03
CA GLY A 78 -8.87 -11.42 -2.97
C GLY A 78 -8.84 -12.26 -1.69
N VAL A 79 -9.96 -12.87 -1.30
CA VAL A 79 -9.99 -13.81 -0.16
C VAL A 79 -9.13 -15.03 -0.45
N ALA A 80 -9.30 -15.65 -1.63
CA ALA A 80 -8.53 -16.83 -2.02
C ALA A 80 -7.01 -16.54 -2.02
N VAL A 81 -6.61 -15.41 -2.60
CA VAL A 81 -5.21 -14.96 -2.63
C VAL A 81 -4.69 -14.67 -1.22
N ALA A 82 -5.44 -13.92 -0.39
CA ALA A 82 -5.01 -13.59 0.97
C ALA A 82 -4.84 -14.83 1.86
N VAL A 83 -5.74 -15.80 1.76
CA VAL A 83 -5.69 -17.05 2.54
C VAL A 83 -4.42 -17.85 2.26
N THR A 84 -3.83 -17.77 1.05
CA THR A 84 -2.55 -18.43 0.77
C THR A 84 -1.43 -18.00 1.71
N GLY A 85 -1.44 -16.71 2.13
CA GLY A 85 -0.48 -16.18 3.09
C GLY A 85 -0.53 -16.82 4.48
N LEU A 86 -1.65 -17.49 4.82
CA LEU A 86 -1.83 -18.18 6.10
C LEU A 86 -1.27 -19.61 6.11
N LEU A 87 -0.83 -20.15 4.98
CA LEU A 87 -0.47 -21.57 4.84
C LEU A 87 0.89 -21.95 5.48
N GLY A 88 1.71 -20.97 5.82
CA GLY A 88 3.03 -21.20 6.42
C GLY A 88 3.41 -20.17 7.49
N PRO A 89 4.54 -20.38 8.18
CA PRO A 89 5.15 -19.34 9.00
C PRO A 89 5.64 -18.17 8.11
N PRO A 90 6.05 -17.03 8.69
CA PRO A 90 6.72 -15.96 7.94
C PRO A 90 7.94 -16.49 7.19
N ARG A 91 8.01 -16.23 5.87
CA ARG A 91 9.00 -16.85 4.97
C ARG A 91 10.14 -15.94 4.58
N THR A 92 9.86 -14.66 4.41
CA THR A 92 10.85 -13.73 3.85
C THR A 92 11.25 -12.62 4.81
N SER A 93 10.56 -12.48 5.95
CA SER A 93 10.87 -11.48 6.97
C SER A 93 10.65 -12.04 8.38
N THR A 94 11.38 -11.52 9.35
CA THR A 94 11.26 -11.86 10.77
C THR A 94 10.59 -10.75 11.60
N ASP A 95 10.07 -9.69 10.97
CA ASP A 95 9.51 -8.52 11.66
C ASP A 95 8.32 -8.88 12.54
N SER A 96 7.46 -9.82 12.11
CA SER A 96 6.31 -10.25 12.90
C SER A 96 6.67 -10.85 14.26
N TYR A 97 7.87 -11.38 14.44
CA TYR A 97 8.35 -11.83 15.75
C TYR A 97 8.60 -10.66 16.69
N ARG A 98 9.07 -9.53 16.13
CA ARG A 98 9.19 -8.29 16.89
C ARG A 98 7.82 -7.75 17.30
N TYR A 99 6.83 -7.78 16.42
CA TYR A 99 5.46 -7.35 16.73
C TYR A 99 4.84 -8.18 17.86
N ALA A 100 5.00 -9.50 17.82
CA ALA A 100 4.53 -10.39 18.88
C ALA A 100 5.23 -10.09 20.23
N TRP A 101 6.50 -9.76 20.19
CA TRP A 101 7.26 -9.39 21.39
C TRP A 101 6.81 -8.03 21.96
N ASP A 102 6.72 -7.00 21.13
CA ASP A 102 6.35 -5.66 21.59
C ASP A 102 4.91 -5.65 22.14
N GLY A 103 3.98 -6.40 21.52
CA GLY A 103 2.65 -6.62 22.08
C GLY A 103 2.67 -7.26 23.48
N ARG A 104 3.48 -8.30 23.68
CA ARG A 104 3.63 -9.00 24.96
C ARG A 104 4.25 -8.10 26.04
N VAL A 105 5.27 -7.31 25.71
CA VAL A 105 5.89 -6.34 26.63
C VAL A 105 4.85 -5.34 27.12
N GLN A 106 4.05 -4.79 26.20
CA GLN A 106 2.97 -3.87 26.54
C GLN A 106 1.86 -4.54 27.38
N ALA A 107 1.50 -5.79 27.06
CA ALA A 107 0.51 -6.56 27.84
C ALA A 107 0.96 -6.78 29.29
N ALA A 108 2.27 -6.78 29.55
CA ALA A 108 2.85 -6.81 30.89
C ALA A 108 2.94 -5.43 31.56
N GLY A 109 2.40 -4.37 30.96
CA GLY A 109 2.42 -3.00 31.49
C GLY A 109 3.77 -2.29 31.36
N ILE A 110 4.62 -2.74 30.44
CA ILE A 110 5.96 -2.17 30.21
C ILE A 110 5.96 -1.46 28.87
N SER A 111 6.62 -0.28 28.80
CA SER A 111 6.78 0.41 27.53
C SER A 111 7.73 -0.34 26.59
N PRO A 112 7.35 -0.57 25.32
CA PRO A 112 8.23 -1.20 24.33
C PRO A 112 9.41 -0.30 23.96
N TYR A 113 9.35 1.00 24.30
CA TYR A 113 10.42 1.97 24.04
C TYR A 113 11.53 1.96 25.08
N ASP A 114 11.27 1.44 26.29
CA ASP A 114 12.24 1.48 27.39
C ASP A 114 13.29 0.36 27.35
N HIS A 115 12.93 -0.79 26.76
CA HIS A 115 13.76 -1.98 26.84
C HIS A 115 13.94 -2.64 25.46
N THR A 116 15.16 -3.13 25.22
CA THR A 116 15.42 -3.98 24.06
C THR A 116 14.99 -5.44 24.34
N PRO A 117 14.70 -6.26 23.33
CA PRO A 117 14.41 -7.69 23.52
C PRO A 117 15.53 -8.46 24.27
N ARG A 118 16.77 -7.97 24.17
CA ARG A 118 17.94 -8.54 24.86
C ARG A 118 18.00 -8.18 26.34
N ASP A 119 17.29 -7.15 26.78
CA ASP A 119 17.38 -6.64 28.16
C ASP A 119 17.07 -7.74 29.20
N PRO A 120 17.92 -7.96 30.20
CA PRO A 120 17.67 -8.92 31.28
C PRO A 120 16.39 -8.65 32.08
N ALA A 121 15.94 -7.38 32.18
CA ALA A 121 14.69 -7.01 32.85
C ALA A 121 13.46 -7.70 32.27
N LEU A 122 13.51 -8.06 30.97
CA LEU A 122 12.42 -8.72 30.26
C LEU A 122 12.53 -10.26 30.23
N THR A 123 13.51 -10.88 30.93
CA THR A 123 13.75 -12.32 30.87
C THR A 123 12.51 -13.13 31.23
N ARG A 124 11.69 -12.68 32.18
CA ARG A 124 10.45 -13.35 32.61
C ARG A 124 9.37 -13.45 31.53
N LEU A 125 9.44 -12.61 30.49
CA LEU A 125 8.47 -12.57 29.38
C LEU A 125 8.89 -13.46 28.21
N ARG A 126 10.11 -13.99 28.24
CA ARG A 126 10.65 -14.83 27.17
C ARG A 126 10.02 -16.20 27.18
N ASP A 127 9.51 -16.65 26.03
CA ASP A 127 9.01 -18.00 25.82
C ASP A 127 9.92 -18.79 24.85
N PRO A 128 9.84 -20.13 24.86
CA PRO A 128 10.68 -20.98 23.99
C PRO A 128 10.41 -20.80 22.50
N TRP A 129 9.27 -20.21 22.11
CA TRP A 129 9.00 -19.96 20.71
C TRP A 129 9.80 -18.75 20.18
N LEU A 130 9.77 -17.61 20.87
CA LEU A 130 10.54 -16.43 20.46
C LEU A 130 12.02 -16.55 20.87
N PHE A 131 12.31 -17.23 21.97
CA PHE A 131 13.63 -17.36 22.57
C PHE A 131 14.01 -18.83 22.72
N PRO A 132 14.25 -19.56 21.63
CA PRO A 132 14.69 -20.94 21.71
C PRO A 132 16.09 -21.08 22.31
N THR A 133 16.43 -22.33 22.69
CA THR A 133 17.72 -22.69 23.28
C THR A 133 18.28 -23.96 22.62
N GLY A 134 19.56 -24.23 22.82
CA GLY A 134 20.20 -25.46 22.37
C GLY A 134 20.48 -25.51 20.86
N ALA A 135 20.34 -26.70 20.27
CA ALA A 135 20.73 -26.95 18.87
C ALA A 135 19.98 -26.11 17.85
N VAL A 136 18.74 -25.68 18.17
CA VAL A 136 17.94 -24.81 17.29
C VAL A 136 18.62 -23.47 17.03
N CYS A 137 19.46 -22.98 17.96
CA CYS A 137 20.18 -21.72 17.79
C CYS A 137 21.26 -21.74 16.69
N ARG A 138 21.50 -22.89 16.07
CA ARG A 138 22.38 -23.02 14.89
C ARG A 138 21.62 -22.79 13.56
N THR A 139 20.30 -22.70 13.63
CA THR A 139 19.49 -22.46 12.43
C THR A 139 19.74 -21.06 11.89
N PRO A 140 19.95 -20.88 10.58
CA PRO A 140 20.07 -19.55 9.96
C PRO A 140 18.87 -18.64 10.31
N GLY A 141 19.13 -17.33 10.47
CA GLY A 141 18.10 -16.34 10.77
C GLY A 141 17.75 -16.18 12.26
N LEU A 142 18.38 -16.93 13.17
CA LEU A 142 18.28 -16.70 14.61
C LEU A 142 19.41 -15.78 15.11
N ALA A 143 19.04 -14.78 15.91
CA ALA A 143 19.99 -13.84 16.49
C ALA A 143 20.47 -14.28 17.87
N PRO A 144 21.77 -14.21 18.23
CA PRO A 144 22.25 -14.49 19.56
C PRO A 144 21.82 -13.43 20.56
N ILE A 145 21.48 -13.83 21.79
CA ILE A 145 21.12 -12.91 22.87
C ILE A 145 22.32 -12.59 23.78
N ALA A 146 23.18 -13.56 24.05
CA ALA A 146 24.39 -13.37 24.83
C ALA A 146 25.65 -13.57 23.99
N ARG A 147 26.83 -13.13 24.48
CA ARG A 147 28.11 -13.47 23.86
C ARG A 147 28.30 -14.99 23.79
N ALA A 148 28.87 -15.43 22.67
CA ALA A 148 28.95 -16.83 22.30
C ALA A 148 29.44 -17.77 23.41
N GLY A 149 28.61 -18.78 23.71
CA GLY A 149 28.90 -19.97 24.50
C GLY A 149 27.97 -21.09 24.06
N ALA A 150 28.35 -22.34 24.20
CA ALA A 150 27.65 -23.51 23.65
C ALA A 150 26.19 -23.69 24.09
N ALA A 151 25.72 -22.95 25.11
CA ALA A 151 24.36 -22.95 25.64
C ALA A 151 23.67 -21.58 25.55
N SER A 152 24.22 -20.63 24.77
CA SER A 152 23.67 -19.29 24.72
C SER A 152 22.26 -19.27 24.12
N PRO A 153 21.29 -18.60 24.77
CA PRO A 153 19.96 -18.44 24.20
C PRO A 153 20.02 -17.58 22.93
N CYS A 154 19.13 -17.86 21.99
CA CYS A 154 18.96 -17.09 20.76
C CYS A 154 17.51 -16.62 20.63
N THR A 155 17.22 -15.82 19.62
CA THR A 155 15.88 -15.32 19.38
C THR A 155 15.54 -15.29 17.89
N ARG A 156 14.24 -15.43 17.58
CA ARG A 156 13.67 -15.20 16.24
C ARG A 156 13.54 -13.74 15.90
N ILE A 157 13.64 -12.87 16.90
CA ILE A 157 13.50 -11.41 16.72
C ILE A 157 14.77 -10.90 16.05
N ASN A 158 14.62 -10.24 14.91
CA ASN A 158 15.73 -9.50 14.31
C ASN A 158 16.15 -8.34 15.23
N ARG A 159 17.41 -7.94 15.17
CA ARG A 159 17.94 -6.79 15.91
C ARG A 159 17.54 -6.76 17.40
N PRO A 160 17.79 -7.84 18.19
CA PRO A 160 17.32 -7.94 19.58
C PRO A 160 18.00 -6.94 20.55
N GLY A 161 19.02 -6.24 20.10
CA GLY A 161 19.77 -5.24 20.86
C GLY A 161 19.28 -3.79 20.66
N VAL A 162 18.23 -3.55 19.87
CA VAL A 162 17.71 -2.19 19.65
C VAL A 162 16.28 -2.04 20.17
N HIS A 163 15.92 -0.82 20.56
CA HIS A 163 14.57 -0.47 20.96
C HIS A 163 13.60 -0.55 19.77
N THR A 164 12.28 -0.52 20.04
CA THR A 164 11.32 -0.50 18.95
C THR A 164 11.49 0.73 18.08
N VAL A 165 11.24 0.58 16.75
CA VAL A 165 11.19 1.68 15.77
C VAL A 165 9.76 2.02 15.39
N TYR A 166 8.78 1.24 15.89
CA TYR A 166 7.39 1.35 15.45
C TYR A 166 6.68 2.49 16.17
N PRO A 167 5.91 3.33 15.43
CA PRO A 167 5.12 4.39 16.03
C PRO A 167 3.91 3.85 16.82
N PRO A 168 3.25 4.68 17.63
CA PRO A 168 2.25 4.29 18.62
C PRO A 168 1.04 3.53 18.10
N VAL A 169 0.54 3.81 16.88
CA VAL A 169 -0.63 3.10 16.33
C VAL A 169 -0.25 1.66 15.96
N ALA A 170 0.97 1.42 15.49
CA ALA A 170 1.48 0.07 15.29
C ALA A 170 1.59 -0.67 16.62
N GLU A 171 2.16 -0.02 17.63
CA GLU A 171 2.33 -0.60 18.97
C GLU A 171 0.97 -0.92 19.61
N ALA A 172 -0.02 -0.05 19.47
CA ALA A 172 -1.40 -0.32 19.92
C ALA A 172 -2.03 -1.53 19.20
N TYR A 173 -1.76 -1.70 17.90
CA TYR A 173 -2.18 -2.89 17.15
C TYR A 173 -1.49 -4.16 17.67
N PHE A 174 -0.19 -4.12 17.96
CA PHE A 174 0.54 -5.27 18.51
C PHE A 174 -0.01 -5.68 19.88
N LEU A 175 -0.29 -4.72 20.77
CA LEU A 175 -0.96 -4.95 22.04
C LEU A 175 -2.36 -5.56 21.84
N ALA A 176 -3.16 -5.01 20.93
CA ALA A 176 -4.50 -5.52 20.67
C ALA A 176 -4.46 -6.97 20.18
N VAL A 177 -3.55 -7.30 19.26
CA VAL A 177 -3.38 -8.68 18.78
C VAL A 177 -2.93 -9.60 19.91
N ASP A 178 -1.97 -9.22 20.75
CA ASP A 178 -1.53 -10.05 21.88
C ASP A 178 -2.69 -10.34 22.85
N ARG A 179 -3.45 -9.30 23.21
CA ARG A 179 -4.60 -9.41 24.16
C ARG A 179 -5.75 -10.28 23.62
N LEU A 180 -5.97 -10.27 22.31
CA LEU A 180 -7.02 -11.05 21.66
C LEU A 180 -6.56 -12.47 21.28
N SER A 181 -5.27 -12.76 21.42
CA SER A 181 -4.70 -14.04 20.98
C SER A 181 -4.86 -15.12 22.05
N PRO A 182 -5.21 -16.36 21.66
CA PRO A 182 -5.11 -17.50 22.57
C PRO A 182 -3.68 -17.74 23.01
N VAL A 183 -3.52 -18.28 24.22
CA VAL A 183 -2.21 -18.67 24.74
C VAL A 183 -1.51 -19.64 23.76
N GLY A 184 -0.26 -19.35 23.41
CA GLY A 184 0.52 -20.17 22.49
C GLY A 184 0.23 -19.98 20.99
N ALA A 185 -0.56 -18.97 20.60
CA ALA A 185 -0.97 -18.74 19.21
C ALA A 185 0.16 -18.31 18.25
N ARG A 186 1.34 -18.00 18.76
CA ARG A 186 2.55 -17.65 17.98
C ARG A 186 2.31 -16.52 16.96
N HIS A 187 2.68 -16.74 15.68
CA HIS A 187 2.56 -15.76 14.59
C HIS A 187 1.17 -15.68 13.94
N LYS A 188 0.31 -16.70 14.13
CA LYS A 188 -0.98 -16.81 13.42
C LYS A 188 -1.94 -15.63 13.65
N PRO A 189 -2.13 -15.09 14.87
CA PRO A 189 -3.01 -13.94 15.05
C PRO A 189 -2.59 -12.70 14.26
N LEU A 190 -1.28 -12.43 14.15
CA LEU A 190 -0.75 -11.33 13.34
C LEU A 190 -1.06 -11.55 11.85
N GLN A 191 -0.86 -12.78 11.34
CA GLN A 191 -1.20 -13.13 9.96
C GLN A 191 -2.71 -12.99 9.68
N ILE A 192 -3.57 -13.46 10.58
CA ILE A 192 -5.03 -13.33 10.46
C ILE A 192 -5.44 -11.85 10.49
N GLY A 193 -4.91 -11.08 11.43
CA GLY A 193 -5.14 -9.64 11.50
C GLY A 193 -4.75 -8.94 10.21
N ALA A 194 -3.56 -9.25 9.67
CA ALA A 194 -3.08 -8.69 8.42
C ALA A 194 -3.94 -9.10 7.20
N ALA A 195 -4.45 -10.35 7.18
CA ALA A 195 -5.38 -10.79 6.13
C ALA A 195 -6.70 -10.01 6.19
N LEU A 196 -7.28 -9.83 7.38
CA LEU A 196 -8.49 -9.03 7.56
C LEU A 196 -8.28 -7.57 7.16
N ILE A 197 -7.16 -6.97 7.53
CA ILE A 197 -6.81 -5.59 7.14
C ILE A 197 -6.63 -5.51 5.62
N SER A 198 -5.99 -6.48 4.97
CA SER A 198 -5.83 -6.54 3.51
C SER A 198 -7.16 -6.60 2.77
N LEU A 199 -8.12 -7.36 3.30
CA LEU A 199 -9.49 -7.37 2.81
C LEU A 199 -10.21 -6.05 3.08
N GLY A 200 -9.94 -5.41 4.23
CA GLY A 200 -10.38 -4.06 4.54
C GLY A 200 -9.88 -3.02 3.52
N VAL A 201 -8.61 -3.13 3.08
CA VAL A 201 -8.07 -2.30 1.99
C VAL A 201 -8.84 -2.55 0.69
N THR A 202 -9.12 -3.81 0.34
CA THR A 202 -9.94 -4.15 -0.84
C THR A 202 -11.32 -3.49 -0.76
N GLY A 203 -11.97 -3.56 0.41
CA GLY A 203 -13.26 -2.91 0.67
C GLY A 203 -13.19 -1.38 0.54
N ALA A 204 -12.15 -0.76 1.11
CA ALA A 204 -11.93 0.68 1.02
C ALA A 204 -11.70 1.14 -0.42
N LEU A 205 -10.89 0.39 -1.21
CA LEU A 205 -10.68 0.65 -2.64
C LEU A 205 -11.98 0.58 -3.42
N LEU A 206 -12.75 -0.49 -3.26
CA LEU A 206 -14.05 -0.64 -3.93
C LEU A 206 -15.02 0.48 -3.55
N LEU A 207 -15.04 0.90 -2.28
CA LEU A 207 -15.89 1.99 -1.81
C LEU A 207 -15.48 3.34 -2.42
N VAL A 208 -14.17 3.63 -2.47
CA VAL A 208 -13.66 4.88 -3.06
C VAL A 208 -13.94 4.89 -4.56
N LEU A 209 -13.61 3.82 -5.28
CA LEU A 209 -13.87 3.71 -6.73
C LEU A 209 -15.35 3.84 -7.05
N ARG A 210 -16.23 3.14 -6.30
CA ARG A 210 -17.68 3.23 -6.48
C ARG A 210 -18.23 4.63 -6.24
N ARG A 211 -17.76 5.33 -5.19
CA ARG A 211 -18.18 6.72 -4.92
C ARG A 211 -17.73 7.73 -5.97
N ARG A 212 -16.78 7.32 -6.81
CA ARG A 212 -16.20 8.16 -7.87
C ARG A 212 -16.68 7.74 -9.26
N ASP A 213 -17.61 6.79 -9.34
CA ASP A 213 -18.07 6.19 -10.60
C ASP A 213 -16.93 5.69 -11.49
N ASP A 214 -15.84 5.21 -10.83
CA ASP A 214 -14.65 4.69 -11.50
C ASP A 214 -14.72 3.16 -11.67
N ASP A 215 -13.83 2.59 -12.48
CA ASP A 215 -13.81 1.16 -12.78
C ASP A 215 -13.41 0.32 -11.57
N LEU A 216 -14.36 -0.45 -11.03
CA LEU A 216 -14.16 -1.32 -9.87
C LEU A 216 -13.15 -2.46 -10.13
N ARG A 217 -12.82 -2.77 -11.41
CA ARG A 217 -11.79 -3.75 -11.77
C ARG A 217 -10.40 -3.34 -11.30
N LYS A 218 -10.17 -2.04 -11.12
CA LYS A 218 -8.91 -1.51 -10.59
C LYS A 218 -8.57 -2.07 -9.21
N ALA A 219 -9.56 -2.40 -8.37
CA ALA A 219 -9.33 -3.00 -7.07
C ALA A 219 -8.61 -4.37 -7.16
N ALA A 220 -8.65 -5.05 -8.31
CA ALA A 220 -7.91 -6.26 -8.56
C ALA A 220 -6.38 -6.05 -8.54
N TYR A 221 -5.89 -4.85 -8.82
CA TYR A 221 -4.46 -4.52 -8.70
C TYR A 221 -3.93 -4.69 -7.28
N TRP A 222 -4.78 -4.49 -6.28
CA TRP A 222 -4.46 -4.78 -4.88
C TRP A 222 -4.86 -6.20 -4.51
N ALA A 223 -6.13 -6.55 -4.69
CA ALA A 223 -6.73 -7.76 -4.16
C ALA A 223 -6.04 -9.05 -4.61
N TRP A 224 -5.45 -9.05 -5.82
CA TRP A 224 -4.80 -10.22 -6.43
C TRP A 224 -3.28 -10.08 -6.53
N CYS A 225 -2.71 -8.95 -6.11
CA CYS A 225 -1.27 -8.72 -6.17
C CYS A 225 -0.50 -9.72 -5.30
N PRO A 226 0.54 -10.38 -5.81
CA PRO A 226 1.38 -11.30 -5.04
C PRO A 226 2.00 -10.69 -3.78
N ALA A 227 2.28 -9.38 -3.79
CA ALA A 227 2.79 -8.69 -2.61
C ALA A 227 1.83 -8.74 -1.42
N VAL A 228 0.51 -8.85 -1.64
CA VAL A 228 -0.47 -8.90 -0.55
C VAL A 228 -0.38 -10.18 0.27
N PRO A 229 -0.50 -11.41 -0.30
CA PRO A 229 -0.37 -12.62 0.49
C PRO A 229 1.04 -12.86 1.03
N LEU A 230 2.08 -12.42 0.31
CA LEU A 230 3.47 -12.68 0.70
C LEU A 230 3.94 -11.69 1.76
N GLU A 231 3.82 -10.39 1.50
CA GLU A 231 4.36 -9.36 2.39
C GLU A 231 3.35 -8.92 3.46
N ALA A 232 2.10 -8.63 3.07
CA ALA A 232 1.12 -8.17 4.05
C ALA A 232 0.64 -9.31 4.96
N VAL A 233 0.31 -10.50 4.42
CA VAL A 233 -0.31 -11.57 5.18
C VAL A 233 0.70 -12.55 5.77
N ASN A 234 1.55 -13.17 4.96
CA ASN A 234 2.48 -14.20 5.44
C ASN A 234 3.53 -13.62 6.41
N ASN A 235 4.17 -12.52 6.02
CA ASN A 235 5.12 -11.83 6.89
C ASN A 235 4.44 -10.91 7.91
N ALA A 236 3.12 -10.70 7.80
CA ALA A 236 2.29 -9.85 8.67
C ALA A 236 2.82 -8.41 8.80
N HIS A 237 3.41 -7.83 7.73
CA HIS A 237 3.95 -6.49 7.80
C HIS A 237 2.88 -5.45 8.16
N ILE A 238 3.16 -4.70 9.20
CA ILE A 238 2.26 -3.65 9.74
C ILE A 238 1.94 -2.55 8.71
N ASP A 239 2.73 -2.46 7.66
CA ASP A 239 2.53 -1.56 6.53
C ASP A 239 1.11 -1.60 5.98
N VAL A 240 0.47 -2.77 5.98
CA VAL A 240 -0.90 -2.95 5.48
C VAL A 240 -1.93 -2.13 6.28
N LEU A 241 -1.71 -1.92 7.58
CA LEU A 241 -2.58 -1.05 8.40
C LEU A 241 -2.40 0.41 8.00
N GLY A 242 -1.15 0.85 7.77
CA GLY A 242 -0.86 2.17 7.24
C GLY A 242 -1.49 2.39 5.85
N VAL A 243 -1.46 1.37 4.99
CA VAL A 243 -2.11 1.39 3.66
C VAL A 243 -3.64 1.55 3.79
N LEU A 244 -4.29 0.81 4.70
CA LEU A 244 -5.72 0.94 4.94
C LEU A 244 -6.11 2.38 5.31
N PHE A 245 -5.40 2.95 6.27
CA PHE A 245 -5.63 4.33 6.69
C PHE A 245 -5.31 5.35 5.59
N ALA A 246 -4.24 5.16 4.83
CA ALA A 246 -3.88 6.05 3.71
C ALA A 246 -4.94 6.03 2.60
N VAL A 247 -5.42 4.86 2.19
CA VAL A 247 -6.49 4.70 1.17
C VAL A 247 -7.80 5.34 1.65
N ALA A 248 -8.21 5.05 2.87
CA ALA A 248 -9.42 5.63 3.47
C ALA A 248 -9.30 7.15 3.62
N GLY A 249 -8.13 7.64 4.06
CA GLY A 249 -7.83 9.05 4.24
C GLY A 249 -7.85 9.82 2.92
N LEU A 250 -7.19 9.32 1.87
CA LEU A 250 -7.24 9.92 0.52
C LEU A 250 -8.67 9.91 -0.04
N GLY A 251 -9.44 8.84 0.18
CA GLY A 251 -10.84 8.75 -0.21
C GLY A 251 -11.72 9.79 0.52
N ALA A 252 -11.45 10.07 1.79
CA ALA A 252 -12.15 11.08 2.57
C ALA A 252 -11.79 12.50 2.11
N VAL A 253 -10.49 12.79 1.90
CA VAL A 253 -10.01 14.09 1.39
C VAL A 253 -10.60 14.40 0.02
N ALA A 254 -10.71 13.41 -0.86
CA ALA A 254 -11.31 13.56 -2.19
C ALA A 254 -12.79 14.01 -2.14
N SER A 255 -13.46 13.81 -1.01
CA SER A 255 -14.85 14.24 -0.79
C SER A 255 -14.88 15.71 -0.38
N ARG A 256 -15.95 16.43 -0.81
CA ARG A 256 -16.05 17.87 -0.52
C ARG A 256 -16.46 18.12 0.95
N GLY A 257 -15.94 19.21 1.52
CA GLY A 257 -16.31 19.74 2.84
C GLY A 257 -15.21 19.62 3.90
N PRO A 258 -15.16 20.58 4.85
CA PRO A 258 -14.08 20.66 5.85
C PRO A 258 -14.07 19.46 6.80
N ALA A 259 -15.23 18.97 7.23
CA ALA A 259 -15.31 17.80 8.11
C ALA A 259 -14.73 16.53 7.47
N ARG A 260 -14.98 16.31 6.17
CA ARG A 260 -14.41 15.15 5.47
C ARG A 260 -12.89 15.27 5.27
N ARG A 261 -12.39 16.49 5.06
CA ARG A 261 -10.94 16.75 5.03
C ARG A 261 -10.30 16.48 6.39
N ALA A 262 -10.96 16.90 7.48
CA ALA A 262 -10.48 16.63 8.84
C ALA A 262 -10.44 15.12 9.14
N VAL A 263 -11.49 14.38 8.78
CA VAL A 263 -11.49 12.91 8.87
C VAL A 263 -10.36 12.30 8.03
N GLY A 264 -10.17 12.81 6.80
CA GLY A 264 -9.05 12.39 5.95
C GLY A 264 -7.70 12.66 6.59
N GLY A 265 -7.55 13.83 7.24
CA GLY A 265 -6.35 14.19 8.01
C GLY A 265 -6.09 13.23 9.16
N VAL A 266 -7.12 12.94 9.99
CA VAL A 266 -7.03 11.95 11.09
C VAL A 266 -6.58 10.59 10.58
N LEU A 267 -7.17 10.10 9.48
CA LEU A 267 -6.81 8.80 8.90
C LEU A 267 -5.37 8.79 8.34
N ILE A 268 -4.95 9.87 7.67
CA ILE A 268 -3.56 9.98 7.20
C ILE A 268 -2.59 10.09 8.40
N GLY A 269 -2.96 10.81 9.45
CA GLY A 269 -2.22 10.83 10.70
C GLY A 269 -2.08 9.44 11.33
N ALA A 270 -3.16 8.63 11.32
CA ALA A 270 -3.12 7.24 11.78
C ALA A 270 -2.21 6.37 10.90
N ALA A 271 -2.18 6.61 9.57
CA ALA A 271 -1.24 5.93 8.69
C ALA A 271 0.22 6.27 9.04
N VAL A 272 0.52 7.54 9.29
CA VAL A 272 1.86 8.01 9.69
C VAL A 272 2.23 7.48 11.08
N ALA A 273 1.28 7.47 12.02
CA ALA A 273 1.48 6.90 13.36
C ALA A 273 1.49 5.36 13.39
N THR A 274 1.18 4.70 12.27
CA THR A 274 1.45 3.27 12.07
C THR A 274 2.89 3.05 11.57
N LYS A 275 3.32 3.83 10.60
CA LYS A 275 4.67 3.82 10.01
C LYS A 275 4.93 5.16 9.36
N LEU A 276 6.16 5.67 9.40
CA LEU A 276 6.47 7.03 8.89
C LEU A 276 6.30 7.14 7.37
N MET A 277 6.56 6.05 6.62
CA MET A 277 6.56 6.05 5.17
C MET A 277 5.24 6.56 4.54
N PRO A 278 4.03 6.26 5.04
CA PRO A 278 2.80 6.85 4.53
C PRO A 278 2.71 8.38 4.55
N ALA A 279 3.60 9.10 5.24
CA ALA A 279 3.66 10.56 5.15
C ALA A 279 3.86 11.05 3.70
N VAL A 280 4.43 10.21 2.83
CA VAL A 280 4.63 10.48 1.40
C VAL A 280 3.32 10.74 0.63
N VAL A 281 2.15 10.38 1.17
CA VAL A 281 0.85 10.66 0.54
C VAL A 281 0.31 12.05 0.85
N LEU A 282 0.88 12.77 1.84
CA LEU A 282 0.42 14.12 2.22
C LEU A 282 0.42 15.13 1.07
N PRO A 283 1.44 15.22 0.20
CA PRO A 283 1.40 16.09 -0.96
C PRO A 283 0.22 15.79 -1.89
N GLY A 284 -0.10 14.48 -2.06
CA GLY A 284 -1.27 14.05 -2.80
C GLY A 284 -2.58 14.52 -2.16
N ALA A 285 -2.71 14.40 -0.84
CA ALA A 285 -3.86 14.87 -0.09
C ALA A 285 -4.05 16.40 -0.20
N LEU A 286 -2.95 17.13 -0.47
CA LEU A 286 -2.94 18.58 -0.67
C LEU A 286 -2.97 18.98 -2.15
N SER A 287 -3.22 18.06 -3.08
CA SER A 287 -3.28 18.33 -4.53
C SER A 287 -4.23 19.49 -4.84
N GLY A 288 -3.74 20.52 -5.53
CA GLY A 288 -4.52 21.67 -5.97
C GLY A 288 -5.14 22.51 -4.84
N VAL A 289 -4.72 22.33 -3.60
CA VAL A 289 -5.18 23.14 -2.46
C VAL A 289 -4.50 24.51 -2.51
N ARG A 290 -5.31 25.57 -2.66
CA ARG A 290 -4.82 26.95 -2.75
C ARG A 290 -5.06 27.78 -1.49
N ARG A 291 -6.00 27.35 -0.62
CA ARG A 291 -6.35 28.07 0.60
C ARG A 291 -5.68 27.43 1.80
N PHE A 292 -5.00 28.21 2.63
CA PHE A 292 -4.37 27.72 3.87
C PHE A 292 -5.35 26.96 4.77
N ARG A 293 -6.59 27.43 4.89
CA ARG A 293 -7.64 26.76 5.69
C ARG A 293 -7.91 25.34 5.23
N ASP A 294 -7.85 25.06 3.93
CA ASP A 294 -8.08 23.74 3.36
C ASP A 294 -6.90 22.80 3.63
N ALA A 295 -5.67 23.33 3.59
CA ALA A 295 -4.49 22.58 4.00
C ALA A 295 -4.50 22.30 5.51
N ALA A 296 -4.82 23.32 6.32
CA ALA A 296 -4.91 23.18 7.78
C ALA A 296 -5.98 22.14 8.18
N ALA A 297 -7.10 22.06 7.45
CA ALA A 297 -8.14 21.05 7.69
C ALA A 297 -7.67 19.61 7.50
N VAL A 298 -6.57 19.37 6.81
CA VAL A 298 -5.94 18.04 6.67
C VAL A 298 -4.75 17.90 7.63
N LEU A 299 -3.85 18.89 7.63
CA LEU A 299 -2.57 18.78 8.34
C LEU A 299 -2.73 18.86 9.86
N LEU A 300 -3.61 19.74 10.39
CA LEU A 300 -3.78 19.85 11.84
C LEU A 300 -4.37 18.60 12.48
N PRO A 301 -5.46 17.97 11.94
CA PRO A 301 -5.95 16.71 12.47
C PRO A 301 -4.94 15.56 12.32
N ALA A 302 -4.16 15.54 11.22
CA ALA A 302 -3.11 14.53 11.05
C ALA A 302 -2.02 14.67 12.10
N ALA A 303 -1.50 15.87 12.30
CA ALA A 303 -0.50 16.17 13.31
C ALA A 303 -1.04 15.91 14.73
N ALA A 304 -2.27 16.33 15.01
CA ALA A 304 -2.90 16.10 16.30
C ALA A 304 -3.01 14.60 16.62
N LEU A 305 -3.43 13.76 15.65
CA LEU A 305 -3.47 12.31 15.87
C LEU A 305 -2.08 11.75 16.17
N VAL A 306 -1.07 12.11 15.37
CA VAL A 306 0.30 11.63 15.61
C VAL A 306 0.75 12.00 17.02
N VAL A 307 0.63 13.27 17.40
CA VAL A 307 1.06 13.73 18.74
C VAL A 307 0.27 13.06 19.85
N LEU A 308 -1.06 13.02 19.74
CA LEU A 308 -1.93 12.42 20.76
C LEU A 308 -1.69 10.91 20.92
N SER A 309 -1.34 10.21 19.85
CA SER A 309 -1.05 8.78 19.92
C SER A 309 0.22 8.46 20.73
N TYR A 310 1.16 9.40 20.84
CA TYR A 310 2.34 9.24 21.67
C TYR A 310 2.07 9.46 23.17
N LEU A 311 1.01 10.19 23.56
CA LEU A 311 0.77 10.54 24.96
C LEU A 311 0.75 9.35 25.92
N PRO A 312 0.07 8.22 25.64
CA PRO A 312 0.09 7.07 26.54
C PRO A 312 1.50 6.55 26.81
N TYR A 313 2.33 6.56 25.77
CA TYR A 313 3.72 6.08 25.86
C TYR A 313 4.63 7.08 26.58
N VAL A 314 4.41 8.38 26.40
CA VAL A 314 5.14 9.43 27.16
C VAL A 314 4.91 9.28 28.66
N PHE A 315 3.68 8.94 29.07
CA PHE A 315 3.38 8.71 30.49
C PHE A 315 3.86 7.34 31.02
N LEU A 316 3.97 6.34 30.14
CA LEU A 316 4.39 4.99 30.51
C LEU A 316 5.91 4.83 30.48
N SER A 317 6.61 5.52 29.57
CA SER A 317 8.05 5.36 29.35
C SER A 317 8.87 6.19 30.32
N ARG A 318 10.04 5.64 30.68
CA ARG A 318 11.08 6.32 31.47
C ARG A 318 12.12 7.02 30.62
N GLY A 319 12.20 6.65 29.34
CA GLY A 319 13.14 7.16 28.34
C GLY A 319 12.47 7.81 27.14
N SER A 320 13.19 7.88 26.03
CA SER A 320 12.69 8.46 24.79
C SER A 320 11.64 7.57 24.13
N VAL A 321 10.48 8.13 23.79
CA VAL A 321 9.41 7.46 23.05
C VAL A 321 9.67 7.39 21.54
N PHE A 322 10.79 7.92 21.06
CA PHE A 322 11.19 7.80 19.65
C PHE A 322 11.94 6.49 19.37
N GLY A 323 12.27 5.72 20.43
CA GLY A 323 12.91 4.42 20.32
C GLY A 323 14.23 4.50 19.54
N TYR A 324 14.37 3.61 18.56
CA TYR A 324 15.58 3.50 17.72
C TYR A 324 15.52 4.31 16.43
N LEU A 325 14.61 5.27 16.27
CA LEU A 325 14.39 5.98 15.01
C LEU A 325 15.68 6.64 14.46
N GLY A 326 16.49 7.29 15.30
CA GLY A 326 17.76 7.90 14.90
C GLY A 326 18.77 6.86 14.41
N GLY A 327 19.02 5.82 15.21
CA GLY A 327 19.92 4.73 14.83
C GLY A 327 19.44 3.92 13.63
N TYR A 328 18.12 3.86 13.40
CA TYR A 328 17.57 3.21 12.20
C TYR A 328 17.99 3.94 10.92
N VAL A 329 18.00 5.27 10.91
CA VAL A 329 18.44 6.08 9.76
C VAL A 329 19.92 5.81 9.46
N GLU A 330 20.76 5.75 10.51
CA GLU A 330 22.19 5.44 10.38
C GLU A 330 22.41 4.00 9.90
N GLU A 331 21.72 3.01 10.51
CA GLU A 331 21.87 1.59 10.16
C GLU A 331 21.40 1.28 8.73
N GLU A 332 20.35 1.95 8.27
CA GLU A 332 19.87 1.82 6.88
C GLU A 332 20.80 2.51 5.88
N GLY A 333 21.82 3.24 6.35
CA GLY A 333 22.87 3.83 5.53
C GLY A 333 22.37 4.96 4.62
N TYR A 334 21.35 5.70 5.03
CA TYR A 334 20.86 6.84 4.25
C TYR A 334 21.91 7.96 4.16
N ASP A 335 22.85 8.01 5.07
CA ASP A 335 23.96 8.96 5.18
C ASP A 335 25.33 8.37 4.81
N ALA A 336 25.42 7.04 4.63
CA ALA A 336 26.70 6.37 4.37
C ALA A 336 26.94 6.15 2.88
N SER A 337 28.16 6.50 2.43
CA SER A 337 28.66 6.20 1.08
C SER A 337 28.75 4.70 0.77
N SER A 338 28.76 3.85 1.81
CA SER A 338 28.88 2.40 1.72
C SER A 338 27.56 1.66 1.49
N ALA A 339 26.38 2.33 1.55
CA ALA A 339 25.10 1.71 1.32
C ALA A 339 24.84 1.42 -0.17
N GLY A 340 25.50 0.41 -0.69
CA GLY A 340 25.68 0.13 -2.12
C GLY A 340 24.41 -0.04 -2.98
N SER A 341 23.21 -0.17 -2.36
CA SER A 341 21.94 -0.29 -3.08
C SER A 341 21.04 0.95 -2.97
N ARG A 342 21.37 1.89 -2.07
CA ARG A 342 20.60 3.15 -1.92
C ARG A 342 20.95 4.15 -3.01
N TYR A 343 19.94 4.86 -3.50
CA TYR A 343 20.13 5.86 -4.56
C TYR A 343 20.80 5.30 -5.83
N ALA A 344 20.63 4.00 -6.10
CA ALA A 344 21.40 3.26 -7.08
C ALA A 344 21.36 3.92 -8.46
N LEU A 345 20.20 4.42 -8.91
CA LEU A 345 20.06 5.12 -10.19
C LEU A 345 20.72 6.49 -10.20
N LEU A 346 20.69 7.23 -9.08
CA LEU A 346 21.36 8.53 -8.98
C LEU A 346 22.88 8.36 -9.00
N ARG A 347 23.39 7.33 -8.35
CA ARG A 347 24.81 6.99 -8.30
C ARG A 347 25.40 6.55 -9.65
N LEU A 348 24.57 6.18 -10.63
CA LEU A 348 25.02 5.96 -12.00
C LEU A 348 25.47 7.26 -12.68
N LEU A 349 24.92 8.40 -12.27
CA LEU A 349 25.07 9.68 -12.95
C LEU A 349 25.82 10.71 -12.10
N LEU A 350 25.84 10.52 -10.78
CA LEU A 350 26.30 11.51 -9.82
C LEU A 350 27.27 10.90 -8.80
N PRO A 351 28.23 11.67 -8.27
CA PRO A 351 29.00 11.29 -7.09
C PRO A 351 28.09 11.06 -5.88
N ASP A 352 28.48 10.16 -4.97
CA ASP A 352 27.71 9.78 -3.78
C ASP A 352 27.26 10.97 -2.93
N SER A 353 28.11 11.97 -2.76
CA SER A 353 27.82 13.18 -1.99
C SER A 353 26.64 14.00 -2.55
N TRP A 354 26.32 13.85 -3.85
CA TRP A 354 25.23 14.56 -4.51
C TRP A 354 23.93 13.75 -4.57
N ALA A 355 23.95 12.44 -4.31
CA ALA A 355 22.79 11.58 -4.46
C ALA A 355 21.64 12.01 -3.54
N LEU A 356 21.90 12.23 -2.25
CA LEU A 356 20.87 12.67 -1.30
C LEU A 356 20.38 14.10 -1.57
N PRO A 357 21.21 15.13 -1.78
CA PRO A 357 20.74 16.46 -2.17
C PRO A 357 19.86 16.46 -3.42
N VAL A 358 20.26 15.75 -4.47
CA VAL A 358 19.50 15.66 -5.72
C VAL A 358 18.17 14.91 -5.51
N LEU A 359 18.17 13.82 -4.73
CA LEU A 359 16.94 13.16 -4.33
C LEU A 359 15.96 14.13 -3.66
N VAL A 360 16.43 14.86 -2.64
CA VAL A 360 15.59 15.81 -1.90
C VAL A 360 15.01 16.87 -2.83
N LEU A 361 15.82 17.44 -3.69
CA LEU A 361 15.37 18.45 -4.67
C LEU A 361 14.39 17.86 -5.68
N ALA A 362 14.62 16.67 -6.19
CA ALA A 362 13.73 16.01 -7.14
C ALA A 362 12.37 15.69 -6.51
N VAL A 363 12.37 15.10 -5.30
CA VAL A 363 11.13 14.80 -4.57
C VAL A 363 10.40 16.08 -4.17
N ALA A 364 11.11 17.13 -3.75
CA ALA A 364 10.52 18.43 -3.47
C ALA A 364 9.89 19.04 -4.75
N GLY A 365 10.54 18.93 -5.90
CA GLY A 365 10.02 19.37 -7.20
C GLY A 365 8.73 18.64 -7.57
N VAL A 366 8.69 17.31 -7.45
CA VAL A 366 7.48 16.50 -7.70
C VAL A 366 6.37 16.88 -6.70
N THR A 367 6.71 17.04 -5.42
CA THR A 367 5.79 17.46 -4.37
C THR A 367 5.16 18.83 -4.71
N LEU A 368 5.97 19.80 -5.05
CA LEU A 368 5.51 21.14 -5.42
C LEU A 368 4.62 21.11 -6.68
N TYR A 369 5.01 20.33 -7.68
CA TYR A 369 4.19 20.11 -8.87
C TYR A 369 2.82 19.52 -8.52
N VAL A 370 2.78 18.46 -7.69
CA VAL A 370 1.53 17.82 -7.24
C VAL A 370 0.66 18.81 -6.45
N MET A 371 1.23 19.54 -5.52
CA MET A 371 0.48 20.52 -4.72
C MET A 371 -0.11 21.65 -5.56
N ARG A 372 0.60 22.12 -6.60
CA ARG A 372 0.14 23.21 -7.47
C ARG A 372 -0.80 22.78 -8.59
N SER A 373 -0.53 21.63 -9.21
CA SER A 373 -1.15 21.19 -10.47
C SER A 373 -1.98 19.90 -10.31
N GLY A 374 -1.97 19.28 -9.13
CA GLY A 374 -2.72 18.04 -8.87
C GLY A 374 -4.22 18.27 -8.81
N ASP A 375 -4.98 17.21 -9.14
CA ASP A 375 -6.45 17.21 -9.05
C ASP A 375 -6.91 16.91 -7.61
N PRO A 376 -7.56 17.86 -6.91
CA PRO A 376 -8.08 17.63 -5.56
C PRO A 376 -9.20 16.58 -5.50
N ARG A 377 -9.79 16.22 -6.65
CA ARG A 377 -10.79 15.15 -6.74
C ARG A 377 -10.15 13.77 -6.85
N ARG A 378 -8.87 13.70 -7.20
CA ARG A 378 -8.09 12.46 -7.36
C ARG A 378 -6.75 12.59 -6.62
N PRO A 379 -6.75 12.80 -5.29
CA PRO A 379 -5.53 13.02 -4.50
C PRO A 379 -4.55 11.85 -4.59
N TRP A 380 -5.05 10.64 -4.82
CA TRP A 380 -4.22 9.43 -5.03
C TRP A 380 -3.34 9.51 -6.27
N SER A 381 -3.73 10.27 -7.31
CA SER A 381 -2.90 10.45 -8.50
C SER A 381 -1.63 11.22 -8.19
N GLY A 382 -1.75 12.27 -7.36
CA GLY A 382 -0.61 13.01 -6.82
C GLY A 382 0.22 12.17 -5.85
N ALA A 383 -0.45 11.45 -4.93
CA ALA A 383 0.23 10.54 -4.00
C ALA A 383 1.03 9.46 -4.73
N LEU A 384 0.47 8.87 -5.80
CA LEU A 384 1.16 7.89 -6.65
C LEU A 384 2.42 8.48 -7.30
N LEU A 385 2.35 9.71 -7.81
CA LEU A 385 3.52 10.37 -8.41
C LEU A 385 4.63 10.59 -7.39
N VAL A 386 4.29 11.15 -6.21
CA VAL A 386 5.30 11.40 -5.18
C VAL A 386 5.88 10.08 -4.67
N THR A 387 5.04 9.10 -4.32
CA THR A 387 5.48 7.79 -3.82
C THR A 387 6.32 7.05 -4.86
N GLY A 388 5.85 7.00 -6.10
CA GLY A 388 6.51 6.29 -7.18
C GLY A 388 7.89 6.85 -7.51
N TRP A 389 8.00 8.17 -7.68
CA TRP A 389 9.29 8.81 -7.94
C TRP A 389 10.22 8.73 -6.72
N SER A 390 9.69 8.86 -5.50
CA SER A 390 10.50 8.64 -4.29
C SER A 390 11.11 7.23 -4.29
N PHE A 391 10.34 6.20 -4.66
CA PHE A 391 10.86 4.82 -4.69
C PHE A 391 11.84 4.56 -5.83
N VAL A 392 11.60 5.12 -7.02
CA VAL A 392 12.55 5.04 -8.13
C VAL A 392 13.89 5.67 -7.76
N LEU A 393 13.87 6.81 -7.06
CA LEU A 393 15.09 7.53 -6.71
C LEU A 393 15.79 6.97 -5.46
N LEU A 394 15.01 6.52 -4.44
CA LEU A 394 15.54 5.90 -3.22
C LEU A 394 16.03 4.48 -3.45
N THR A 395 15.45 3.77 -4.42
CA THR A 395 15.68 2.33 -4.68
C THR A 395 15.64 1.49 -3.39
N PRO A 396 14.50 1.47 -2.65
CA PRO A 396 14.41 0.80 -1.36
C PRO A 396 14.66 -0.71 -1.49
N GLY A 397 15.42 -1.26 -0.54
CA GLY A 397 15.78 -2.68 -0.53
C GLY A 397 14.71 -3.61 0.03
N TYR A 398 13.58 -3.09 0.54
CA TYR A 398 12.53 -3.87 1.18
C TYR A 398 11.26 -3.91 0.34
N SER A 399 10.80 -5.13 0.01
CA SER A 399 9.65 -5.38 -0.88
C SER A 399 8.31 -4.87 -0.33
N TRP A 400 8.11 -4.92 0.99
CA TRP A 400 6.84 -4.53 1.63
C TRP A 400 6.54 -3.03 1.58
N TYR A 401 7.54 -2.18 1.37
CA TYR A 401 7.29 -0.74 1.16
C TYR A 401 6.40 -0.49 -0.06
N ALA A 402 6.47 -1.37 -1.05
CA ALA A 402 5.65 -1.28 -2.26
C ALA A 402 4.14 -1.51 -2.03
N LEU A 403 3.70 -2.02 -0.87
CA LEU A 403 2.28 -2.22 -0.57
C LEU A 403 1.47 -0.92 -0.74
N LEU A 404 2.00 0.21 -0.26
CA LEU A 404 1.35 1.51 -0.47
C LEU A 404 1.26 1.87 -1.95
N LEU A 405 2.32 1.66 -2.71
CA LEU A 405 2.35 1.94 -4.15
C LEU A 405 1.31 1.11 -4.90
N VAL A 406 1.18 -0.19 -4.58
CA VAL A 406 0.18 -1.10 -5.18
C VAL A 406 -1.24 -0.60 -4.91
N ALA A 407 -1.55 -0.15 -3.68
CA ALA A 407 -2.86 0.40 -3.35
C ALA A 407 -3.14 1.71 -4.09
N LEU A 408 -2.14 2.58 -4.24
CA LEU A 408 -2.26 3.81 -5.03
C LEU A 408 -2.48 3.52 -6.52
N VAL A 409 -1.83 2.49 -7.06
CA VAL A 409 -2.10 2.00 -8.43
C VAL A 409 -3.54 1.49 -8.56
N ALA A 410 -4.04 0.78 -7.56
CA ALA A 410 -5.43 0.30 -7.55
C ALA A 410 -6.45 1.45 -7.53
N LEU A 411 -6.15 2.59 -6.95
CA LEU A 411 -6.99 3.79 -7.01
C LEU A 411 -6.87 4.51 -8.37
N ASP A 412 -5.66 4.63 -8.90
CA ASP A 412 -5.38 5.46 -10.07
C ASP A 412 -5.55 4.73 -11.40
N GLY A 413 -5.10 3.48 -11.48
CA GLY A 413 -5.13 2.64 -12.67
C GLY A 413 -3.86 2.70 -13.52
N ARG A 414 -2.84 3.46 -13.16
CA ARG A 414 -1.53 3.51 -13.85
C ARG A 414 -0.68 2.30 -13.46
N TRP A 415 -0.97 1.18 -14.08
CA TRP A 415 -0.42 -0.14 -13.79
C TRP A 415 1.11 -0.23 -14.00
N GLU A 416 1.70 0.62 -14.82
CA GLU A 416 3.15 0.64 -15.06
C GLU A 416 3.97 0.89 -13.78
N TRP A 417 3.39 1.53 -12.77
CA TRP A 417 4.03 1.70 -11.46
C TRP A 417 4.17 0.39 -10.68
N LEU A 418 3.44 -0.67 -11.05
CA LEU A 418 3.66 -2.02 -10.48
C LEU A 418 5.05 -2.56 -10.82
N GLY A 419 5.68 -2.08 -11.90
CA GLY A 419 7.09 -2.37 -12.21
C GLY A 419 8.04 -2.00 -11.07
N VAL A 420 7.76 -0.89 -10.36
CA VAL A 420 8.56 -0.47 -9.18
C VAL A 420 8.37 -1.44 -8.01
N ALA A 421 7.15 -1.95 -7.80
CA ALA A 421 6.89 -2.96 -6.79
C ALA A 421 7.60 -4.28 -7.10
N LEU A 422 7.55 -4.69 -8.37
CA LEU A 422 8.27 -5.89 -8.84
C LEU A 422 9.79 -5.73 -8.72
N ALA A 423 10.33 -4.55 -9.03
CA ALA A 423 11.75 -4.25 -8.85
C ALA A 423 12.20 -4.41 -7.40
N GLY A 424 11.45 -3.84 -6.45
CA GLY A 424 11.71 -4.01 -5.02
C GLY A 424 11.67 -5.48 -4.58
N ALA A 425 10.69 -6.25 -5.06
CA ALA A 425 10.59 -7.69 -4.76
C ALA A 425 11.78 -8.48 -5.33
N ALA A 426 12.18 -8.20 -6.59
CA ALA A 426 13.32 -8.85 -7.22
C ALA A 426 14.64 -8.57 -6.47
N VAL A 427 14.89 -7.31 -6.12
CA VAL A 427 16.08 -6.91 -5.35
C VAL A 427 16.08 -7.56 -3.96
N TYR A 428 14.93 -7.60 -3.30
CA TYR A 428 14.80 -8.19 -1.97
C TYR A 428 15.08 -9.70 -1.96
N VAL A 429 14.54 -10.43 -2.93
CA VAL A 429 14.68 -11.91 -3.01
C VAL A 429 16.05 -12.31 -3.51
N LEU A 430 16.55 -11.66 -4.58
CA LEU A 430 17.79 -12.05 -5.23
C LEU A 430 19.04 -11.38 -4.65
N GLY A 431 18.91 -10.20 -4.01
CA GLY A 431 20.03 -9.44 -3.50
C GLY A 431 21.04 -10.25 -2.67
N PRO A 432 20.57 -11.09 -1.71
CA PRO A 432 21.49 -11.94 -0.93
C PRO A 432 22.24 -13.00 -1.72
N ALA A 433 21.70 -13.42 -2.88
CA ALA A 433 22.32 -14.47 -3.71
C ALA A 433 23.42 -13.96 -4.64
N PHE A 434 23.41 -12.66 -4.92
CA PHE A 434 24.33 -12.07 -5.90
C PHE A 434 25.23 -11.03 -5.23
N GLY A 435 26.54 -11.21 -5.36
CA GLY A 435 27.54 -10.26 -4.85
C GLY A 435 27.54 -8.88 -5.53
N PHE A 436 26.73 -8.69 -6.59
CA PHE A 436 26.58 -7.45 -7.34
C PHE A 436 25.20 -6.80 -7.13
N GLN A 437 24.79 -6.69 -5.88
CA GLN A 437 23.49 -6.15 -5.49
C GLN A 437 23.16 -4.79 -6.14
N GLN A 438 24.17 -3.91 -6.31
CA GLN A 438 23.96 -2.61 -6.96
C GLN A 438 23.59 -2.75 -8.44
N ALA A 439 24.23 -3.65 -9.19
CA ALA A 439 23.92 -3.89 -10.60
C ALA A 439 22.48 -4.44 -10.76
N LEU A 440 22.08 -5.38 -9.90
CA LEU A 440 20.72 -5.90 -9.86
C LEU A 440 19.70 -4.78 -9.57
N THR A 441 20.00 -3.92 -8.60
CA THR A 441 19.13 -2.79 -8.24
C THR A 441 19.01 -1.80 -9.40
N ASN A 442 20.11 -1.46 -10.05
CA ASN A 442 20.12 -0.57 -11.21
C ASN A 442 19.28 -1.15 -12.37
N LEU A 443 19.43 -2.43 -12.66
CA LEU A 443 18.67 -3.09 -13.72
C LEU A 443 17.16 -3.11 -13.39
N ALA A 444 16.78 -3.54 -12.19
CA ALA A 444 15.39 -3.68 -11.79
C ALA A 444 14.66 -2.33 -11.74
N TYR A 445 15.20 -1.37 -10.98
CA TYR A 445 14.58 -0.05 -10.85
C TYR A 445 14.73 0.80 -12.12
N GLY A 446 15.83 0.65 -12.87
CA GLY A 446 16.02 1.30 -14.17
C GLY A 446 14.97 0.84 -15.19
N SER A 447 14.73 -0.47 -15.30
CA SER A 447 13.69 -1.02 -16.17
C SER A 447 12.30 -0.51 -15.79
N ALA A 448 12.00 -0.45 -14.48
CA ALA A 448 10.74 0.09 -13.99
C ALA A 448 10.58 1.59 -14.32
N ALA A 449 11.64 2.38 -14.14
CA ALA A 449 11.64 3.81 -14.48
C ALA A 449 11.40 4.03 -15.99
N VAL A 450 12.10 3.27 -16.84
CA VAL A 450 11.90 3.31 -18.30
C VAL A 450 10.46 2.96 -18.67
N LEU A 451 9.87 1.91 -18.08
CA LEU A 451 8.48 1.54 -18.31
C LEU A 451 7.53 2.70 -17.95
N VAL A 452 7.72 3.33 -16.79
CA VAL A 452 6.89 4.47 -16.36
C VAL A 452 7.02 5.65 -17.33
N LEU A 453 8.23 5.98 -17.75
CA LEU A 453 8.48 7.11 -18.69
C LEU A 453 7.90 6.83 -20.06
N VAL A 454 8.08 5.63 -20.62
CA VAL A 454 7.51 5.21 -21.90
C VAL A 454 5.98 5.30 -21.87
N MET A 455 5.36 4.76 -20.83
CA MET A 455 3.90 4.82 -20.69
C MET A 455 3.37 6.24 -20.51
N ALA A 456 4.12 7.10 -19.80
CA ALA A 456 3.79 8.51 -19.68
C ALA A 456 3.89 9.23 -21.04
N GLY A 457 4.90 8.92 -21.86
CA GLY A 457 5.06 9.42 -23.21
C GLY A 457 3.92 9.00 -24.14
N ILE A 458 3.54 7.71 -24.09
CA ILE A 458 2.42 7.17 -24.91
C ILE A 458 1.10 7.90 -24.56
N ARG A 459 0.82 8.15 -23.29
CA ARG A 459 -0.41 8.84 -22.85
C ARG A 459 -0.47 10.32 -23.25
N ARG A 460 0.69 10.96 -23.45
CA ARG A 460 0.76 12.38 -23.88
C ARG A 460 0.58 12.54 -25.38
N ARG A 461 0.70 11.47 -26.18
CA ARG A 461 0.48 11.55 -27.63
C ARG A 461 -1.01 11.82 -27.87
N PRO A 462 -1.38 12.89 -28.63
CA PRO A 462 -2.74 13.08 -29.06
C PRO A 462 -3.16 11.82 -29.86
N ALA A 463 -4.39 11.38 -29.66
CA ALA A 463 -4.94 10.31 -30.49
C ALA A 463 -4.69 10.68 -31.97
N PRO A 464 -4.20 9.76 -32.82
CA PRO A 464 -4.02 10.05 -34.23
C PRO A 464 -5.35 10.59 -34.76
N ALA A 465 -5.32 11.81 -35.27
CA ALA A 465 -6.47 12.39 -35.96
C ALA A 465 -6.92 11.37 -37.01
N GLY A 466 -8.05 10.74 -36.77
CA GLY A 466 -8.58 9.75 -37.66
C GLY A 466 -8.71 10.39 -39.02
N LYS A 467 -8.07 9.81 -40.03
CA LYS A 467 -8.34 10.11 -41.46
C LYS A 467 -9.75 9.59 -41.81
N TRP A 468 -10.75 10.16 -41.19
CA TRP A 468 -12.16 10.03 -41.58
C TRP A 468 -12.76 11.41 -41.32
N GLY A 469 -12.37 12.34 -42.21
CA GLY A 469 -13.11 13.55 -42.41
C GLY A 469 -14.34 13.20 -43.23
N ASP A 470 -15.45 13.09 -42.56
CA ASP A 470 -16.75 13.52 -43.08
C ASP A 470 -17.54 13.97 -41.84
N PRO A 471 -17.98 15.25 -41.80
CA PRO A 471 -18.85 15.69 -40.72
C PRO A 471 -20.18 14.95 -40.90
N VAL A 472 -20.50 14.03 -39.96
CA VAL A 472 -21.86 13.51 -39.84
C VAL A 472 -22.79 14.72 -39.80
N PRO A 473 -23.75 14.85 -40.73
CA PRO A 473 -24.71 15.93 -40.67
C PRO A 473 -25.41 15.87 -39.30
N ARG A 474 -25.33 16.92 -38.54
CA ARG A 474 -26.20 17.07 -37.37
C ARG A 474 -27.62 17.00 -37.93
N LEU A 475 -28.32 15.93 -37.60
CA LEU A 475 -29.76 15.89 -37.70
C LEU A 475 -30.28 17.09 -36.93
N ALA A 476 -30.76 18.09 -37.65
CA ALA A 476 -31.44 19.23 -37.09
C ALA A 476 -32.54 18.68 -36.18
N SER A 477 -32.43 18.99 -34.91
CA SER A 477 -33.52 18.82 -33.97
C SER A 477 -34.72 19.53 -34.56
N ALA A 478 -35.74 18.77 -34.96
CA ALA A 478 -37.01 19.30 -35.38
C ALA A 478 -37.55 20.12 -34.20
N GLU A 479 -37.67 21.43 -34.39
CA GLU A 479 -38.47 22.29 -33.55
C GLU A 479 -39.90 21.76 -33.53
N PRO A 480 -40.57 21.64 -32.39
CA PRO A 480 -41.99 21.36 -32.36
C PRO A 480 -42.75 22.58 -32.94
N ALA A 481 -43.54 22.30 -33.98
CA ALA A 481 -44.42 23.29 -34.58
C ALA A 481 -45.20 24.05 -33.53
N ALA A 482 -45.17 25.39 -33.64
CA ALA A 482 -46.01 26.28 -32.86
C ALA A 482 -47.45 26.02 -33.25
N GLU A 483 -48.23 25.58 -32.28
CA GLU A 483 -49.70 25.43 -32.39
C GLU A 483 -50.31 26.82 -32.38
N GLU A 484 -50.83 27.24 -33.52
CA GLU A 484 -51.52 28.47 -33.80
C GLU A 484 -52.82 28.51 -32.99
N ARG A 485 -52.84 29.31 -31.91
CA ARG A 485 -54.07 29.59 -31.16
C ARG A 485 -54.83 30.69 -31.89
N GLN A 486 -55.95 30.37 -32.43
CA GLN A 486 -56.99 31.32 -32.86
C GLN A 486 -57.56 32.06 -31.66
N PRO A 487 -57.83 33.38 -31.80
CA PRO A 487 -58.53 34.15 -30.78
C PRO A 487 -60.05 33.90 -30.86
N GLU A 488 -60.62 33.43 -29.77
CA GLU A 488 -62.06 33.36 -29.57
C GLU A 488 -62.53 34.69 -28.97
N GLU A 489 -63.56 35.24 -29.65
CA GLU A 489 -64.19 36.53 -29.43
C GLU A 489 -64.93 36.62 -28.08
N LEU A 490 -64.90 37.81 -27.56
CA LEU A 490 -65.70 38.34 -26.46
C LEU A 490 -67.18 38.14 -26.66
N SER A 491 -67.88 37.61 -25.63
CA SER A 491 -69.24 38.01 -25.33
C SER A 491 -69.41 38.09 -23.85
N GLY A 492 -69.74 39.31 -23.41
CA GLY A 492 -69.88 39.68 -22.00
C GLY A 492 -71.14 39.11 -21.37
N THR A 493 -71.15 39.15 -20.06
CA THR A 493 -72.27 39.70 -19.27
C THR A 493 -71.78 39.96 -17.83
N VAL A 494 -72.08 41.16 -17.42
CA VAL A 494 -72.03 41.75 -16.10
C VAL A 494 -73.03 40.96 -15.18
N ARG A 495 -72.66 40.71 -13.94
CA ARG A 495 -73.50 40.98 -12.79
C ARG A 495 -72.78 40.95 -11.45
N ASP A 496 -73.06 42.02 -10.76
CA ASP A 496 -72.73 42.37 -9.39
C ASP A 496 -73.09 41.34 -8.33
N SER A 497 -72.46 41.48 -7.26
CA SER A 497 -72.89 41.73 -5.86
C SER A 497 -72.18 40.89 -4.82
N GLU A 498 -71.49 41.61 -3.99
CA GLU A 498 -71.72 41.78 -2.54
C GLU A 498 -71.21 40.66 -1.59
N VAL A 499 -70.31 41.14 -0.73
CA VAL A 499 -70.33 41.23 0.74
C VAL A 499 -70.19 39.90 1.56
N GLY A 500 -69.27 39.93 2.47
CA GLY A 500 -69.51 39.47 3.81
C GLY A 500 -68.52 38.53 4.45
N SER A 501 -67.81 39.13 5.36
CA SER A 501 -67.16 38.64 6.60
C SER A 501 -65.87 37.92 6.50
#